data_4dd541d079eae7d9a272b35040a7777c
#
_entry.id   4dd541d079eae7d9a272b35040a7777c
#
_cell.length_a   1.000
_cell.length_b   1.000
_cell.length_c   1.000
_cell.angle_alpha   90.00
_cell.angle_beta   90.00
_cell.angle_gamma   90.00
#
_symmetry.space_group_name_H-M   'P 1'
#
loop_
_entity.id
_entity.type
_entity.pdbx_description
1 polymer ?
#
loop_
_entity_poly.entity_id
_entity_poly.type
_entity_poly.pdbx_seq_one_letter_code
_entity_poly.pdbx_strand_id
1 'polypeptide(L)'
;MITERKIRHIFLYKDYFTDFYNKQKNKVKEKIIWTFRIIETLQIVPTDYLKHIEGTDGLFEIRVQSGNDIYRIFCFFDVANLIVIENGFQKKTQKTPKQEIETALRIKKEYEQEKRGKDGK
;
A
#
# COMPACT_ATOMS: atom_id res chain seq x y z
N MET A 1 24.14 -14.46 -9.60
CA MET A 1 22.93 -13.97 -8.93
C MET A 1 22.74 -12.47 -9.17
N ILE A 2 21.52 -12.08 -9.43
CA ILE A 2 21.23 -10.67 -9.70
C ILE A 2 20.86 -9.99 -8.38
N THR A 3 21.55 -8.91 -8.07
CA THR A 3 21.22 -8.09 -6.92
C THR A 3 20.24 -7.02 -7.39
N GLU A 4 19.04 -7.09 -6.89
CA GLU A 4 18.00 -6.14 -7.25
C GLU A 4 18.20 -4.84 -6.49
N ARG A 5 18.19 -3.74 -7.24
CA ARG A 5 18.30 -2.43 -6.65
C ARG A 5 16.90 -1.87 -6.38
N LYS A 6 16.68 -1.43 -5.17
CA LYS A 6 15.41 -0.79 -4.83
C LYS A 6 15.42 0.66 -5.29
N ILE A 7 14.44 1.02 -6.09
CA ILE A 7 14.26 2.41 -6.51
C ILE A 7 13.11 3.09 -5.79
N ARG A 8 12.30 2.31 -5.07
CA ARG A 8 11.31 2.81 -4.14
C ARG A 8 11.49 2.10 -2.81
N HIS A 9 11.14 2.77 -1.73
CA HIS A 9 11.30 2.19 -0.40
C HIS A 9 9.96 2.17 0.30
N ILE A 10 9.66 1.06 0.97
CA ILE A 10 8.38 0.84 1.62
C ILE A 10 8.53 1.09 3.12
N PHE A 11 7.62 1.88 3.68
CA PHE A 11 7.56 2.16 5.09
C PHE A 11 6.18 1.76 5.62
N LEU A 12 6.15 0.90 6.63
CA LEU A 12 4.89 0.44 7.23
C LEU A 12 4.52 1.39 8.35
N TYR A 13 3.42 2.11 8.15
CA TYR A 13 2.98 3.11 9.13
C TYR A 13 2.16 2.45 10.23
N LYS A 14 2.67 2.49 11.45
CA LYS A 14 2.04 1.88 12.63
C LYS A 14 1.74 0.41 12.37
N ASP A 15 0.64 -0.11 12.91
CA ASP A 15 0.31 -1.52 12.81
C ASP A 15 -0.80 -1.81 11.81
N TYR A 16 -1.20 -0.82 11.04
CA TYR A 16 -2.34 -0.98 10.12
C TYR A 16 -2.13 -2.12 9.14
N PHE A 17 -0.98 -2.14 8.48
CA PHE A 17 -0.70 -3.19 7.51
C PHE A 17 -0.40 -4.53 8.19
N THR A 18 0.40 -4.52 9.25
CA THR A 18 0.80 -5.78 9.89
C THR A 18 -0.38 -6.50 10.51
N ASP A 19 -1.36 -5.75 11.05
CA ASP A 19 -2.59 -6.37 11.56
C ASP A 19 -3.34 -7.10 10.46
N PHE A 20 -3.43 -6.49 9.28
CA PHE A 20 -4.05 -7.14 8.13
C PHE A 20 -3.20 -8.33 7.65
N TYR A 21 -1.89 -8.12 7.50
CA TYR A 21 -0.98 -9.12 6.96
C TYR A 21 -0.97 -10.39 7.82
N ASN A 22 -0.90 -10.24 9.13
CA ASN A 22 -0.76 -11.37 10.03
C ASN A 22 -1.98 -12.29 10.04
N LYS A 23 -3.12 -11.80 9.58
CA LYS A 23 -4.34 -12.61 9.49
C LYS A 23 -4.42 -13.45 8.23
N GLN A 24 -3.49 -13.26 7.30
CA GLN A 24 -3.57 -13.91 6.01
C GLN A 24 -2.89 -15.28 6.02
N LYS A 25 -3.30 -16.14 5.09
CA LYS A 25 -2.65 -17.42 4.87
C LYS A 25 -1.26 -17.18 4.27
N ASN A 26 -0.37 -18.14 4.45
CA ASN A 26 1.01 -18.01 3.95
C ASN A 26 1.06 -17.73 2.46
N LYS A 27 0.19 -18.35 1.70
CA LYS A 27 0.12 -18.16 0.25
C LYS A 27 -0.17 -16.69 -0.11
N VAL A 28 -1.07 -16.07 0.62
CA VAL A 28 -1.41 -14.66 0.42
C VAL A 28 -0.25 -13.77 0.87
N LYS A 29 0.34 -14.09 2.03
CA LYS A 29 1.50 -13.34 2.52
C LYS A 29 2.63 -13.32 1.52
N GLU A 30 2.93 -14.47 0.91
CA GLU A 30 3.99 -14.57 -0.09
C GLU A 30 3.69 -13.69 -1.30
N LYS A 31 2.43 -13.68 -1.74
CA LYS A 31 2.04 -12.88 -2.88
C LYS A 31 2.12 -11.39 -2.58
N ILE A 32 1.80 -11.00 -1.36
CA ILE A 32 1.92 -9.59 -0.93
C ILE A 32 3.39 -9.17 -0.98
N ILE A 33 4.27 -9.97 -0.41
CA ILE A 33 5.71 -9.66 -0.40
C ILE A 33 6.26 -9.61 -1.82
N TRP A 34 5.85 -10.54 -2.67
CA TRP A 34 6.25 -10.53 -4.08
C TRP A 34 5.82 -9.24 -4.77
N THR A 35 4.58 -8.80 -4.53
CA THR A 35 4.07 -7.57 -5.12
C THR A 35 4.85 -6.35 -4.62
N PHE A 36 5.16 -6.32 -3.33
CA PHE A 36 5.99 -5.25 -2.78
C PHE A 36 7.35 -5.20 -3.47
N ARG A 37 7.95 -6.36 -3.75
CA ARG A 37 9.23 -6.43 -4.42
C ARG A 37 9.14 -5.84 -5.84
N ILE A 38 8.06 -6.14 -6.55
CA ILE A 38 7.81 -5.58 -7.87
C ILE A 38 7.78 -4.04 -7.77
N ILE A 39 7.06 -3.51 -6.79
CA ILE A 39 6.92 -2.07 -6.63
C ILE A 39 8.26 -1.43 -6.27
N GLU A 40 9.08 -2.10 -5.48
CA GLU A 40 10.37 -1.56 -5.06
C GLU A 40 11.39 -1.54 -6.19
N THR A 41 11.32 -2.48 -7.12
CA THR A 41 12.43 -2.72 -8.07
C THR A 41 12.16 -2.34 -9.51
N LEU A 42 10.92 -2.38 -9.98
CA LEU A 42 10.62 -2.05 -11.37
C LEU A 42 10.66 -0.54 -11.60
N GLN A 43 11.27 -0.14 -12.71
CA GLN A 43 11.34 1.27 -13.08
C GLN A 43 9.93 1.83 -13.26
N ILE A 44 9.10 1.12 -14.01
CA ILE A 44 7.70 1.48 -14.24
C ILE A 44 6.85 0.33 -13.69
N VAL A 45 5.96 0.66 -12.74
CA VAL A 45 5.11 -0.36 -12.13
C VAL A 45 3.77 -0.40 -12.87
N PRO A 46 3.40 -1.56 -13.44
CA PRO A 46 2.10 -1.68 -14.09
C PRO A 46 0.95 -1.39 -13.14
N THR A 47 -0.14 -0.85 -13.70
CA THR A 47 -1.33 -0.57 -12.90
C THR A 47 -2.00 -1.85 -12.39
N ASP A 48 -1.56 -3.01 -12.88
CA ASP A 48 -1.98 -4.29 -12.32
C ASP A 48 -1.57 -4.42 -10.86
N TYR A 49 -0.51 -3.71 -10.44
CA TYR A 49 0.05 -3.83 -9.09
C TYR A 49 -0.08 -2.56 -8.26
N LEU A 50 -0.08 -1.39 -8.91
CA LEU A 50 -0.13 -0.11 -8.18
C LEU A 50 -0.92 0.88 -9.01
N LYS A 51 -2.02 1.37 -8.45
CA LYS A 51 -2.93 2.25 -9.20
C LYS A 51 -3.42 3.39 -8.33
N HIS A 52 -3.42 4.60 -8.89
CA HIS A 52 -3.99 5.77 -8.23
C HIS A 52 -5.50 5.62 -8.12
N ILE A 53 -6.06 5.99 -6.98
CA ILE A 53 -7.51 5.97 -6.76
C ILE A 53 -8.07 7.31 -7.20
N GLU A 54 -8.92 7.28 -8.20
CA GLU A 54 -9.52 8.49 -8.76
C GLU A 54 -10.32 9.24 -7.69
N GLY A 55 -10.27 10.56 -7.76
CA GLY A 55 -10.99 11.40 -6.82
C GLY A 55 -10.28 11.61 -5.50
N THR A 56 -9.07 11.08 -5.36
CA THR A 56 -8.28 11.27 -4.15
C THR A 56 -7.00 12.04 -4.45
N ASP A 57 -6.49 12.73 -3.44
CA ASP A 57 -5.24 13.44 -3.56
C ASP A 57 -4.08 12.52 -3.16
N GLY A 58 -3.61 11.74 -4.12
CA GLY A 58 -2.41 10.95 -3.96
C GLY A 58 -2.58 9.63 -3.24
N LEU A 59 -3.79 9.13 -3.09
CA LEU A 59 -3.99 7.81 -2.51
C LEU A 59 -3.91 6.76 -3.61
N PHE A 60 -3.09 5.72 -3.38
CA PHE A 60 -2.91 4.60 -4.30
C PHE A 60 -3.38 3.31 -3.66
N GLU A 61 -3.70 2.34 -4.50
CA GLU A 61 -3.96 0.99 -4.04
C GLU A 61 -2.94 0.03 -4.63
N ILE A 62 -2.37 -0.81 -3.78
CA ILE A 62 -1.54 -1.93 -4.19
C ILE A 62 -2.48 -3.10 -4.41
N ARG A 63 -2.38 -3.72 -5.57
CA ARG A 63 -3.32 -4.73 -6.04
C ARG A 63 -2.68 -6.10 -5.98
N VAL A 64 -3.27 -7.00 -5.17
CA VAL A 64 -2.75 -8.34 -4.97
C VAL A 64 -3.85 -9.34 -5.28
N GLN A 65 -3.52 -10.37 -6.04
CA GLN A 65 -4.44 -11.45 -6.34
C GLN A 65 -3.77 -12.77 -6.02
N SER A 66 -4.47 -13.62 -5.25
CA SER A 66 -4.01 -14.95 -4.92
C SER A 66 -5.14 -15.91 -5.25
N GLY A 67 -4.97 -16.71 -6.30
CA GLY A 67 -6.07 -17.52 -6.82
C GLY A 67 -7.20 -16.62 -7.29
N ASN A 68 -8.38 -16.86 -6.75
CA ASN A 68 -9.57 -16.05 -7.07
C ASN A 68 -9.78 -14.91 -6.08
N ASP A 69 -8.97 -14.83 -5.05
CA ASP A 69 -9.14 -13.83 -4.00
C ASP A 69 -8.35 -12.57 -4.34
N ILE A 70 -8.98 -11.43 -4.12
CA ILE A 70 -8.42 -10.13 -4.46
C ILE A 70 -8.24 -9.31 -3.19
N TYR A 71 -7.06 -8.68 -3.07
CA TYR A 71 -6.73 -7.86 -1.92
C TYR A 71 -6.29 -6.49 -2.39
N ARG A 72 -6.53 -5.49 -1.57
CA ARG A 72 -6.07 -4.13 -1.82
C ARG A 72 -5.37 -3.62 -0.57
N ILE A 73 -4.25 -2.94 -0.78
CA ILE A 73 -3.49 -2.34 0.31
C ILE A 73 -3.30 -0.88 -0.06
N PHE A 74 -3.77 0.02 0.79
CA PHE A 74 -3.67 1.44 0.51
C PHE A 74 -2.28 1.97 0.82
N CYS A 75 -1.84 2.93 0.03
CA CYS A 75 -0.54 3.55 0.23
C CYS A 75 -0.53 4.93 -0.42
N PHE A 76 0.51 5.69 -0.10
CA PHE A 76 0.73 6.98 -0.76
C PHE A 76 2.22 7.26 -0.76
N PHE A 77 2.63 8.19 -1.61
CA PHE A 77 4.03 8.57 -1.69
C PHE A 77 4.30 9.74 -0.76
N ASP A 78 5.34 9.62 0.06
CA ASP A 78 5.89 10.74 0.78
C ASP A 78 7.07 11.27 -0.05
N VAL A 79 8.05 11.92 0.55
CA VAL A 79 9.13 12.51 -0.21
C VAL A 79 9.79 11.48 -1.14
N ALA A 80 10.10 11.94 -2.35
CA ALA A 80 10.80 11.14 -3.36
C ALA A 80 10.10 9.82 -3.60
N ASN A 81 10.79 8.71 -3.36
CA ASN A 81 10.28 7.37 -3.68
C ASN A 81 9.91 6.58 -2.43
N LEU A 82 9.58 7.25 -1.35
CA LEU A 82 9.12 6.59 -0.13
C LEU A 82 7.63 6.32 -0.22
N ILE A 83 7.25 5.05 -0.12
CA ILE A 83 5.85 4.64 -0.14
C ILE A 83 5.43 4.30 1.28
N VAL A 84 4.42 5.01 1.77
CA VAL A 84 3.87 4.78 3.12
C VAL A 84 2.70 3.81 2.99
N ILE A 85 2.83 2.66 3.64
CA ILE A 85 1.82 1.60 3.55
C ILE A 85 0.83 1.75 4.70
N GLU A 86 -0.44 1.66 4.36
CA GLU A 86 -1.53 1.80 5.32
C GLU A 86 -2.22 0.44 5.53
N ASN A 87 -3.53 0.44 5.64
CA ASN A 87 -4.31 -0.76 5.88
C ASN A 87 -4.58 -1.53 4.59
N GLY A 88 -4.89 -2.82 4.75
CA GLY A 88 -5.31 -3.65 3.64
C GLY A 88 -6.63 -4.31 3.93
N PHE A 89 -7.25 -4.85 2.90
CA PHE A 89 -8.51 -5.58 3.04
C PHE A 89 -8.70 -6.54 1.86
N GLN A 90 -9.58 -7.53 2.05
CA GLN A 90 -9.95 -8.43 0.97
C GLN A 90 -11.13 -7.82 0.22
N LYS A 91 -10.97 -7.65 -1.10
CA LYS A 91 -11.99 -7.03 -1.92
C LYS A 91 -13.01 -8.10 -2.35
N LYS A 92 -14.27 -7.87 -1.99
CA LYS A 92 -15.35 -8.82 -2.30
C LYS A 92 -16.41 -8.22 -3.19
N THR A 93 -16.22 -6.98 -3.67
CA THR A 93 -17.17 -6.28 -4.51
C THR A 93 -16.45 -5.74 -5.74
N GLN A 94 -17.22 -5.32 -6.74
CA GLN A 94 -16.68 -4.78 -7.98
C GLN A 94 -15.83 -3.53 -7.74
N LYS A 95 -16.35 -2.63 -6.92
CA LYS A 95 -15.66 -1.38 -6.61
C LYS A 95 -15.05 -1.45 -5.22
N THR A 96 -13.96 -0.70 -5.03
CA THR A 96 -13.40 -0.52 -3.70
C THR A 96 -14.43 0.22 -2.84
N PRO A 97 -14.84 -0.35 -1.68
CA PRO A 97 -15.86 0.28 -0.86
C PRO A 97 -15.43 1.68 -0.42
N LYS A 98 -16.37 2.61 -0.48
CA LYS A 98 -16.12 3.99 -0.10
C LYS A 98 -15.60 4.10 1.33
N GLN A 99 -16.12 3.29 2.23
CA GLN A 99 -15.73 3.30 3.63
C GLN A 99 -14.24 2.96 3.79
N GLU A 100 -13.72 2.04 2.97
CA GLU A 100 -12.31 1.68 3.02
C GLU A 100 -11.45 2.85 2.57
N ILE A 101 -11.89 3.55 1.52
CA ILE A 101 -11.17 4.71 1.02
C ILE A 101 -11.16 5.82 2.08
N GLU A 102 -12.28 6.05 2.74
CA GLU A 102 -12.38 7.07 3.78
C GLU A 102 -11.45 6.77 4.95
N THR A 103 -11.37 5.50 5.33
CA THR A 103 -10.44 5.08 6.39
C THR A 103 -9.00 5.36 5.98
N ALA A 104 -8.65 5.02 4.73
CA ALA A 104 -7.29 5.25 4.24
C ALA A 104 -6.95 6.74 4.19
N LEU A 105 -7.88 7.57 3.78
CA LEU A 105 -7.65 9.02 3.76
C LEU A 105 -7.44 9.58 5.16
N ARG A 106 -8.17 9.05 6.14
CA ARG A 106 -7.99 9.44 7.54
C ARG A 106 -6.60 9.05 8.05
N ILE A 107 -6.15 7.85 7.70
CA ILE A 107 -4.82 7.37 8.09
C ILE A 107 -3.74 8.23 7.45
N LYS A 108 -3.91 8.58 6.18
CA LYS A 108 -2.97 9.45 5.48
C LYS A 108 -2.87 10.80 6.18
N LYS A 109 -3.99 11.35 6.58
CA LYS A 109 -4.03 12.62 7.30
C LYS A 109 -3.34 12.51 8.65
N GLU A 110 -3.55 11.40 9.34
CA GLU A 110 -2.88 11.13 10.62
C GLU A 110 -1.37 11.16 10.45
N TYR A 111 -0.87 10.47 9.44
CA TYR A 111 0.56 10.42 9.16
C TYR A 111 1.10 11.82 8.90
N GLU A 112 0.40 12.59 8.07
CA GLU A 112 0.85 13.93 7.69
C GLU A 112 0.86 14.88 8.87
N GLN A 113 -0.12 14.77 9.75
CA GLN A 113 -0.17 15.60 10.94
C GLN A 113 0.95 15.26 11.91
N GLU A 114 1.25 13.98 12.10
CA GLU A 114 2.34 13.56 12.96
C GLU A 114 3.68 14.04 12.43
N LYS A 115 3.85 13.94 11.11
CA LYS A 115 5.08 14.39 10.48
C LYS A 115 5.27 15.90 10.63
N ARG A 116 4.20 16.67 10.45
CA ARG A 116 4.27 18.12 10.62
C ARG A 116 4.57 18.48 12.07
N GLY A 117 3.98 17.76 13.01
CA GLY A 117 4.25 17.98 14.43
C GLY A 117 5.71 17.80 14.79
N LYS A 118 6.36 16.83 14.18
CA LYS A 118 7.79 16.58 14.40
C LYS A 118 8.67 17.63 13.69
N ASP A 119 8.28 18.00 12.48
CA ASP A 119 9.06 18.92 11.67
C ASP A 119 8.82 20.38 12.01
N GLY A 120 7.72 20.67 12.68
CA GLY A 120 7.35 22.03 13.04
C GLY A 120 8.02 22.57 14.29
N LYS A 121 9.00 21.89 14.78
CA LYS A 121 9.69 22.31 16.00
C LYS A 121 10.68 23.45 15.76
#